data_0a71c856b8d74f1201b0129ab2999d2e
#
_entry.id   0a71c856b8d74f1201b0129ab2999d2e
#
_cell.length_a   1.000
_cell.length_b   1.000
_cell.length_c   1.000
_cell.angle_alpha   90.00
_cell.angle_beta   90.00
_cell.angle_gamma   90.00
#
_symmetry.space_group_name_H-M   'P 1'
#
loop_
_entity.id
_entity.type
_entity.pdbx_description
1 polymer ?
#
loop_
_entity_poly.entity_id
_entity_poly.type
_entity_poly.pdbx_seq_one_letter_code
_entity_poly.pdbx_strand_id
1 'polypeptide(L)'
;LGRHMLSWLGVGFDGPRIALDDLDEGTRTMHSIEGETFTIVKHPERFCVGAYNLMTQEREMCERRQELPDGYKETSCPACADKTGFNPSFYNGGGISAQQRAYNDTPHIVYLAYFSPRHLKVGITSAARGKLRLLEQGARSAMILKECESAYAAREWEAKLCSTQGIYESLLPSVKYRLLTTQTHDHAEASAIMRKTVRDTFGLEPTDPIDLDRYYSRDESVLAGSINEPDNPSSTMVAGECVGMVGTFALMRQQGRVYAASLKDYVSHLVDYRFGEVLYEYSAPPEQGSLF
;
A
#
# COMPACT_ATOMS: atom_id res chain seq x y z
N LEU A 1 -30.47 -1.72 -0.02
CA LEU A 1 -29.07 -1.46 -0.29
C LEU A 1 -28.38 -2.80 -0.38
N GLY A 2 -27.69 -3.10 -1.50
CA GLY A 2 -26.96 -4.34 -1.65
C GLY A 2 -25.81 -4.44 -0.63
N ARG A 3 -25.34 -5.67 -0.35
CA ARG A 3 -24.21 -5.92 0.55
C ARG A 3 -22.90 -5.73 -0.22
N HIS A 4 -22.22 -4.63 0.01
CA HIS A 4 -20.93 -4.33 -0.61
C HIS A 4 -19.77 -4.59 0.34
N MET A 5 -18.68 -5.17 -0.17
CA MET A 5 -17.46 -5.39 0.57
C MET A 5 -16.30 -4.65 -0.12
N LEU A 6 -15.46 -3.98 0.67
CA LEU A 6 -14.19 -3.49 0.14
C LEU A 6 -13.22 -4.67 -0.02
N SER A 7 -12.98 -5.08 -1.26
CA SER A 7 -12.17 -6.27 -1.54
C SER A 7 -10.72 -5.97 -1.88
N TRP A 8 -10.43 -4.74 -2.33
CA TRP A 8 -9.08 -4.32 -2.65
C TRP A 8 -8.95 -2.80 -2.68
N LEU A 9 -7.74 -2.33 -2.47
CA LEU A 9 -7.33 -0.94 -2.70
C LEU A 9 -5.88 -0.89 -3.21
N GLY A 10 -5.53 0.17 -3.90
CA GLY A 10 -4.17 0.38 -4.37
C GLY A 10 -4.00 1.66 -5.17
N VAL A 11 -2.74 2.03 -5.38
CA VAL A 11 -2.34 3.14 -6.22
C VAL A 11 -1.71 2.57 -7.49
N GLY A 12 -2.26 2.94 -8.62
CA GLY A 12 -1.69 2.65 -9.94
C GLY A 12 -1.05 3.89 -10.56
N PHE A 13 -0.60 3.75 -11.80
CA PHE A 13 -0.08 4.89 -12.58
C PHE A 13 -1.17 5.92 -12.92
N ASP A 14 -2.44 5.50 -12.84
CA ASP A 14 -3.60 6.36 -13.12
C ASP A 14 -4.25 6.89 -11.83
N GLY A 15 -3.58 6.75 -10.68
CA GLY A 15 -4.05 7.20 -9.38
C GLY A 15 -4.65 6.10 -8.50
N PRO A 16 -5.27 6.50 -7.38
CA PRO A 16 -5.84 5.59 -6.39
C PRO A 16 -7.15 4.96 -6.85
N ARG A 17 -7.32 3.68 -6.54
CA ARG A 17 -8.50 2.88 -6.84
C ARG A 17 -8.89 2.00 -5.66
N ILE A 18 -10.18 1.70 -5.58
CA ILE A 18 -10.75 0.68 -4.71
C ILE A 18 -11.57 -0.31 -5.52
N ALA A 19 -11.69 -1.54 -5.01
CA ALA A 19 -12.60 -2.54 -5.55
C ALA A 19 -13.72 -2.80 -4.53
N LEU A 20 -14.96 -2.68 -4.99
CA LEU A 20 -16.15 -3.06 -4.24
C LEU A 20 -16.75 -4.32 -4.86
N ASP A 21 -16.96 -5.33 -4.02
CA ASP A 21 -17.64 -6.56 -4.40
C ASP A 21 -19.10 -6.48 -3.92
N ASP A 22 -20.03 -6.58 -4.85
CA ASP A 22 -21.44 -6.82 -4.54
C ASP A 22 -21.61 -8.30 -4.21
N LEU A 23 -21.88 -8.59 -2.95
CA LEU A 23 -22.03 -9.97 -2.47
C LEU A 23 -23.36 -10.61 -2.86
N ASP A 24 -24.37 -9.83 -3.21
CA ASP A 24 -25.67 -10.31 -3.64
C ASP A 24 -25.64 -10.68 -5.11
N GLU A 25 -25.12 -9.78 -5.96
CA GLU A 25 -25.00 -10.00 -7.41
C GLU A 25 -23.77 -10.82 -7.81
N GLY A 26 -22.74 -10.86 -6.97
CA GLY A 26 -21.48 -11.55 -7.29
C GLY A 26 -20.64 -10.83 -8.34
N THR A 27 -20.63 -9.52 -8.30
CA THR A 27 -19.90 -8.67 -9.23
C THR A 27 -18.84 -7.84 -8.49
N ARG A 28 -17.74 -7.53 -9.19
CA ARG A 28 -16.69 -6.62 -8.69
C ARG A 28 -16.64 -5.38 -9.55
N THR A 29 -16.66 -4.22 -8.91
CA THR A 29 -16.53 -2.93 -9.58
C THR A 29 -15.28 -2.21 -9.08
N MET A 30 -14.46 -1.72 -10.02
CA MET A 30 -13.30 -0.88 -9.74
C MET A 30 -13.69 0.59 -9.80
N HIS A 31 -13.38 1.34 -8.74
CA HIS A 31 -13.63 2.77 -8.65
C HIS A 31 -12.32 3.54 -8.59
N SER A 32 -12.13 4.51 -9.47
CA SER A 32 -11.15 5.57 -9.28
C SER A 32 -11.70 6.53 -8.23
N ILE A 33 -10.92 6.88 -7.22
CA ILE A 33 -11.42 7.67 -6.09
C ILE A 33 -10.78 9.04 -5.96
N GLU A 34 -9.73 9.35 -6.71
CA GLU A 34 -9.10 10.67 -6.69
C GLU A 34 -10.01 11.73 -7.29
N GLY A 35 -10.22 12.82 -6.56
CA GLY A 35 -11.16 13.89 -6.90
C GLY A 35 -12.61 13.60 -6.51
N GLU A 36 -12.89 12.40 -5.97
CA GLU A 36 -14.23 12.01 -5.58
C GLU A 36 -14.50 12.32 -4.11
N THR A 37 -15.68 12.86 -3.82
CA THR A 37 -16.17 13.02 -2.46
C THR A 37 -16.99 11.80 -2.07
N PHE A 38 -16.68 11.19 -0.94
CA PHE A 38 -17.41 10.02 -0.46
C PHE A 38 -17.30 9.84 1.06
N THR A 39 -18.16 8.99 1.57
CA THR A 39 -18.01 8.37 2.89
C THR A 39 -18.02 6.86 2.75
N ILE A 40 -17.09 6.19 3.42
CA ILE A 40 -17.09 4.73 3.60
C ILE A 40 -17.31 4.46 5.10
N VAL A 41 -18.39 3.75 5.43
CA VAL A 41 -18.66 3.24 6.78
C VAL A 41 -18.34 1.76 6.81
N LYS A 42 -17.50 1.33 7.74
CA LYS A 42 -17.11 -0.07 7.93
C LYS A 42 -18.04 -0.78 8.88
N HIS A 43 -18.48 -1.97 8.51
CA HIS A 43 -19.22 -2.90 9.35
C HIS A 43 -18.31 -3.99 9.91
N PRO A 44 -18.70 -4.66 11.00
CA PRO A 44 -17.91 -5.73 11.62
C PRO A 44 -17.83 -7.00 10.75
N GLU A 45 -18.84 -7.28 9.95
CA GLU A 45 -18.93 -8.49 9.13
C GLU A 45 -17.84 -8.51 8.07
N ARG A 46 -17.19 -9.67 7.96
CA ARG A 46 -16.07 -9.87 7.03
C ARG A 46 -16.35 -10.99 6.06
N PHE A 47 -15.91 -10.80 4.82
CA PHE A 47 -16.01 -11.78 3.75
C PHE A 47 -14.68 -11.98 3.04
N CYS A 48 -14.53 -13.15 2.43
CA CYS A 48 -13.34 -13.53 1.69
C CYS A 48 -13.18 -12.65 0.43
N VAL A 49 -12.02 -12.00 0.28
CA VAL A 49 -11.70 -11.16 -0.88
C VAL A 49 -11.39 -11.95 -2.15
N GLY A 50 -11.36 -13.30 -2.06
CA GLY A 50 -11.06 -14.18 -3.19
C GLY A 50 -9.60 -14.58 -3.30
N ALA A 51 -9.19 -15.02 -4.49
CA ALA A 51 -7.85 -15.47 -4.80
C ALA A 51 -7.08 -14.45 -5.66
N TYR A 52 -5.78 -14.56 -5.65
CA TYR A 52 -4.87 -13.75 -6.45
C TYR A 52 -4.00 -14.64 -7.35
N ASN A 53 -3.97 -14.33 -8.62
CA ASN A 53 -3.08 -15.00 -9.56
C ASN A 53 -1.71 -14.29 -9.60
N LEU A 54 -0.66 -14.99 -9.18
CA LEU A 54 0.68 -14.42 -9.09
C LEU A 54 1.27 -14.05 -10.46
N MET A 55 0.88 -14.76 -11.51
CA MET A 55 1.42 -14.57 -12.86
C MET A 55 0.71 -13.45 -13.63
N THR A 56 -0.64 -13.46 -13.63
CA THR A 56 -1.44 -12.45 -14.32
C THR A 56 -1.68 -11.22 -13.49
N GLN A 57 -1.45 -11.31 -12.18
CA GLN A 57 -1.73 -10.26 -11.17
C GLN A 57 -3.23 -9.94 -11.03
N GLU A 58 -4.08 -10.81 -11.54
CA GLU A 58 -5.53 -10.68 -11.46
C GLU A 58 -6.06 -11.18 -10.12
N ARG A 59 -7.17 -10.59 -9.71
CA ARG A 59 -7.91 -10.97 -8.50
C ARG A 59 -9.25 -11.55 -8.89
N GLU A 60 -9.50 -12.76 -8.43
CA GLU A 60 -10.77 -13.45 -8.61
C GLU A 60 -11.61 -13.34 -7.35
N MET A 61 -12.92 -13.09 -7.49
CA MET A 61 -13.84 -13.12 -6.35
C MET A 61 -13.94 -14.52 -5.76
N CYS A 62 -14.26 -14.58 -4.47
CA CYS A 62 -14.59 -15.85 -3.83
C CYS A 62 -15.94 -16.37 -4.37
N GLU A 63 -15.93 -17.50 -5.06
CA GLU A 63 -17.16 -18.12 -5.61
C GLU A 63 -18.20 -18.40 -4.53
N ARG A 64 -17.76 -18.74 -3.30
CA ARG A 64 -18.62 -19.04 -2.17
C ARG A 64 -19.05 -17.80 -1.39
N ARG A 65 -18.45 -16.63 -1.69
CA ARG A 65 -18.68 -15.40 -0.91
C ARG A 65 -18.58 -15.68 0.60
N GLN A 66 -17.54 -16.46 0.96
CA GLN A 66 -17.37 -17.02 2.29
C GLN A 66 -17.28 -15.93 3.34
N GLU A 67 -18.19 -15.92 4.30
CA GLU A 67 -18.06 -15.14 5.51
C GLU A 67 -16.88 -15.66 6.34
N LEU A 68 -16.08 -14.74 6.86
CA LEU A 68 -14.90 -15.05 7.67
C LEU A 68 -15.30 -14.94 9.16
N PRO A 69 -14.98 -15.96 9.97
CA PRO A 69 -15.34 -15.93 11.38
C PRO A 69 -14.59 -14.84 12.14
N ASP A 70 -15.18 -14.42 13.25
CA ASP A 70 -14.55 -13.46 14.15
C ASP A 70 -13.16 -13.94 14.59
N GLY A 71 -12.20 -12.99 14.60
CA GLY A 71 -10.81 -13.29 14.96
C GLY A 71 -9.99 -13.99 13.87
N TYR A 72 -10.60 -14.31 12.71
CA TYR A 72 -9.84 -14.82 11.57
C TYR A 72 -8.94 -13.71 10.98
N LYS A 73 -7.63 -13.95 10.95
CA LYS A 73 -6.64 -12.89 10.63
C LYS A 73 -6.50 -12.60 9.14
N GLU A 74 -6.71 -13.63 8.31
CA GLU A 74 -6.52 -13.50 6.87
C GLU A 74 -7.74 -12.83 6.20
N THR A 75 -7.54 -12.31 4.99
CA THR A 75 -8.61 -11.73 4.18
C THR A 75 -9.18 -12.68 3.16
N SER A 76 -8.53 -13.83 2.94
CA SER A 76 -8.99 -14.90 2.06
C SER A 76 -9.31 -16.16 2.84
N CYS A 77 -10.40 -16.85 2.50
CA CYS A 77 -10.70 -18.15 3.07
C CYS A 77 -9.65 -19.20 2.67
N PRO A 78 -9.55 -20.35 3.39
CA PRO A 78 -8.53 -21.36 3.10
C PRO A 78 -8.50 -21.79 1.63
N ALA A 79 -9.65 -22.03 1.01
CA ALA A 79 -9.73 -22.46 -0.39
C ALA A 79 -9.17 -21.40 -1.37
N CYS A 80 -9.44 -20.10 -1.12
CA CYS A 80 -8.87 -19.02 -1.94
C CYS A 80 -7.38 -18.80 -1.65
N ALA A 81 -6.95 -18.97 -0.41
CA ALA A 81 -5.54 -18.93 -0.04
C ALA A 81 -4.75 -20.07 -0.72
N ASP A 82 -5.28 -21.28 -0.72
CA ASP A 82 -4.69 -22.43 -1.41
C ASP A 82 -4.66 -22.23 -2.94
N LYS A 83 -5.71 -21.64 -3.52
CA LYS A 83 -5.74 -21.26 -4.94
C LYS A 83 -4.67 -20.25 -5.29
N THR A 84 -4.43 -19.25 -4.44
CA THR A 84 -3.32 -18.29 -4.58
C THR A 84 -1.97 -18.98 -4.40
N GLY A 85 -1.87 -19.85 -3.39
CA GLY A 85 -0.72 -20.72 -3.15
C GLY A 85 0.58 -19.96 -2.88
N PHE A 86 0.52 -18.75 -2.30
CA PHE A 86 1.70 -17.93 -2.02
C PHE A 86 2.26 -18.21 -0.62
N ASN A 87 3.52 -18.61 -0.57
CA ASN A 87 4.29 -18.76 0.67
C ASN A 87 5.42 -17.72 0.70
N PRO A 88 5.37 -16.69 1.54
CA PRO A 88 6.42 -15.68 1.64
C PRO A 88 7.75 -16.24 2.15
N SER A 89 7.74 -17.39 2.83
CA SER A 89 8.94 -18.06 3.35
C SER A 89 9.51 -19.10 2.38
N PHE A 90 9.28 -18.96 1.10
CA PHE A 90 9.67 -19.92 0.06
C PHE A 90 11.18 -20.29 0.07
N TYR A 91 12.01 -19.36 0.50
CA TYR A 91 13.47 -19.52 0.60
C TYR A 91 13.94 -20.34 1.82
N ASN A 92 13.04 -20.61 2.79
CA ASN A 92 13.36 -21.40 3.98
C ASN A 92 13.01 -22.91 3.81
N GLY A 93 12.83 -23.38 2.57
CA GLY A 93 12.55 -24.79 2.29
C GLY A 93 11.11 -25.23 2.53
N GLY A 94 10.18 -24.31 2.72
CA GLY A 94 8.74 -24.59 2.76
C GLY A 94 8.20 -25.02 1.41
N GLY A 95 7.17 -25.86 1.39
CA GLY A 95 6.48 -26.25 0.15
C GLY A 95 5.90 -25.02 -0.55
N ILE A 96 6.11 -24.91 -1.86
CA ILE A 96 5.55 -23.86 -2.70
C ILE A 96 4.64 -24.46 -3.76
N SER A 97 3.59 -23.73 -4.13
CA SER A 97 2.70 -24.13 -5.22
C SER A 97 3.42 -24.10 -6.57
N ALA A 98 2.87 -24.81 -7.56
CA ALA A 98 3.38 -24.75 -8.94
C ALA A 98 3.32 -23.32 -9.50
N GLN A 99 2.26 -22.58 -9.19
CA GLN A 99 2.11 -21.18 -9.58
C GLN A 99 3.22 -20.30 -8.97
N GLN A 100 3.50 -20.47 -7.68
CA GLN A 100 4.57 -19.70 -7.03
C GLN A 100 5.95 -20.09 -7.58
N ARG A 101 6.18 -21.35 -7.90
CA ARG A 101 7.44 -21.76 -8.53
C ARG A 101 7.64 -21.07 -9.87
N ALA A 102 6.62 -21.11 -10.73
CA ALA A 102 6.66 -20.40 -12.01
C ALA A 102 6.89 -18.88 -11.81
N TYR A 103 6.23 -18.28 -10.82
CA TYR A 103 6.44 -16.87 -10.49
C TYR A 103 7.87 -16.58 -9.99
N ASN A 104 8.42 -17.44 -9.13
CA ASN A 104 9.77 -17.26 -8.59
C ASN A 104 10.86 -17.40 -9.67
N ASP A 105 10.61 -18.15 -10.74
CA ASP A 105 11.52 -18.32 -11.87
C ASP A 105 11.46 -17.17 -12.89
N THR A 106 10.58 -16.15 -12.67
CA THR A 106 10.58 -14.95 -13.51
C THR A 106 11.62 -13.93 -13.06
N PRO A 107 12.01 -12.97 -13.93
CA PRO A 107 12.89 -11.88 -13.53
C PRO A 107 12.33 -11.07 -12.36
N HIS A 108 13.20 -10.76 -11.40
CA HIS A 108 12.90 -9.94 -10.20
C HIS A 108 13.86 -8.78 -10.08
N ILE A 109 13.42 -7.71 -9.42
CA ILE A 109 14.24 -6.55 -9.06
C ILE A 109 14.46 -6.48 -7.57
N VAL A 110 15.64 -6.02 -7.19
CA VAL A 110 15.98 -5.55 -5.83
C VAL A 110 15.89 -4.04 -5.85
N TYR A 111 15.19 -3.45 -4.89
CA TYR A 111 15.00 -2.01 -4.81
C TYR A 111 15.32 -1.46 -3.43
N LEU A 112 15.71 -0.19 -3.40
CA LEU A 112 15.79 0.64 -2.20
C LEU A 112 14.59 1.58 -2.19
N ALA A 113 13.78 1.53 -1.13
CA ALA A 113 12.61 2.37 -0.91
C ALA A 113 12.91 3.39 0.20
N TYR A 114 12.65 4.66 -0.06
CA TYR A 114 12.86 5.76 0.88
C TYR A 114 11.53 6.20 1.50
N PHE A 115 11.48 6.21 2.82
CA PHE A 115 10.35 6.72 3.61
C PHE A 115 10.73 7.96 4.42
N SER A 116 11.99 8.06 4.85
CA SER A 116 12.61 9.22 5.49
C SER A 116 14.14 9.03 5.52
N PRO A 117 14.93 10.05 5.92
CA PRO A 117 16.39 9.94 6.02
C PRO A 117 16.90 8.76 6.85
N ARG A 118 16.10 8.28 7.81
CA ARG A 118 16.44 7.18 8.72
C ARG A 118 15.66 5.89 8.44
N HIS A 119 14.79 5.88 7.43
CA HIS A 119 13.92 4.74 7.12
C HIS A 119 14.08 4.36 5.66
N LEU A 120 15.17 3.68 5.38
CA LEU A 120 15.48 3.08 4.09
C LEU A 120 15.17 1.58 4.14
N LYS A 121 14.43 1.08 3.17
CA LYS A 121 14.02 -0.32 3.09
C LYS A 121 14.53 -0.94 1.80
N VAL A 122 15.19 -2.09 1.90
CA VAL A 122 15.44 -2.94 0.74
C VAL A 122 14.31 -3.96 0.60
N GLY A 123 13.95 -4.30 -0.60
CA GLY A 123 12.93 -5.31 -0.89
C GLY A 123 13.05 -5.83 -2.31
N ILE A 124 12.29 -6.88 -2.59
CA ILE A 124 12.22 -7.51 -3.92
C ILE A 124 10.80 -7.50 -4.47
N THR A 125 10.68 -7.59 -5.79
CA THR A 125 9.43 -7.82 -6.50
C THR A 125 9.72 -8.37 -7.89
N SER A 126 8.72 -9.00 -8.53
CA SER A 126 8.88 -9.36 -9.93
C SER A 126 9.10 -8.12 -10.80
N ALA A 127 9.91 -8.23 -11.83
CA ALA A 127 10.17 -7.13 -12.76
C ALA A 127 8.88 -6.64 -13.44
N ALA A 128 7.94 -7.56 -13.73
CA ALA A 128 6.64 -7.23 -14.29
C ALA A 128 5.80 -6.32 -13.38
N ARG A 129 5.91 -6.48 -12.06
CA ARG A 129 5.22 -5.62 -11.07
C ARG A 129 5.93 -4.30 -10.85
N GLY A 130 7.26 -4.31 -10.88
CA GLY A 130 8.12 -3.13 -10.90
C GLY A 130 7.69 -2.01 -9.95
N LYS A 131 7.49 -0.82 -10.51
CA LYS A 131 7.11 0.41 -9.76
C LYS A 131 5.79 0.29 -9.01
N LEU A 132 4.83 -0.52 -9.48
CA LEU A 132 3.55 -0.70 -8.78
C LEU A 132 3.77 -1.20 -7.35
N ARG A 133 4.75 -2.10 -7.15
CA ARG A 133 5.07 -2.57 -5.80
C ARG A 133 5.58 -1.46 -4.89
N LEU A 134 6.33 -0.51 -5.43
CA LEU A 134 6.84 0.64 -4.68
C LEU A 134 5.71 1.57 -4.25
N LEU A 135 4.75 1.82 -5.14
CA LEU A 135 3.54 2.60 -4.84
C LEU A 135 2.69 1.93 -3.75
N GLU A 136 2.48 0.62 -3.84
CA GLU A 136 1.76 -0.14 -2.80
C GLU A 136 2.46 -0.10 -1.44
N GLN A 137 3.79 0.01 -1.42
CA GLN A 137 4.55 0.16 -0.17
C GLN A 137 4.38 1.54 0.47
N GLY A 138 3.96 2.55 -0.29
CA GLY A 138 3.88 3.94 0.16
C GLY A 138 5.26 4.59 0.30
N ALA A 139 6.25 4.16 -0.46
CA ALA A 139 7.55 4.82 -0.50
C ALA A 139 7.43 6.16 -1.23
N ARG A 140 8.12 7.20 -0.75
CA ARG A 140 8.07 8.54 -1.36
C ARG A 140 9.07 8.67 -2.52
N SER A 141 10.21 8.00 -2.40
CA SER A 141 11.20 7.84 -3.47
C SER A 141 11.74 6.42 -3.47
N ALA A 142 12.30 5.97 -4.58
CA ALA A 142 12.89 4.65 -4.69
C ALA A 142 14.04 4.62 -5.70
N MET A 143 14.85 3.56 -5.61
CA MET A 143 15.94 3.28 -6.56
C MET A 143 15.96 1.78 -6.84
N ILE A 144 16.04 1.38 -8.10
CA ILE A 144 16.26 -0.01 -8.47
C ILE A 144 17.75 -0.30 -8.36
N LEU A 145 18.10 -1.27 -7.52
CA LEU A 145 19.50 -1.60 -7.25
C LEU A 145 20.03 -2.66 -8.20
N LYS A 146 19.18 -3.63 -8.57
CA LYS A 146 19.61 -4.76 -9.38
C LYS A 146 18.41 -5.46 -10.02
N GLU A 147 18.63 -5.95 -11.23
CA GLU A 147 17.77 -6.93 -11.88
C GLU A 147 18.37 -8.32 -11.69
N CYS A 148 17.53 -9.30 -11.35
CA CYS A 148 17.90 -10.68 -11.08
C CYS A 148 17.04 -11.59 -11.96
N GLU A 149 17.59 -12.75 -12.34
CA GLU A 149 16.89 -13.72 -13.18
C GLU A 149 15.72 -14.43 -12.47
N SER A 150 15.71 -14.42 -11.14
CA SER A 150 14.70 -15.12 -10.33
C SER A 150 14.49 -14.43 -8.97
N ALA A 151 13.39 -14.80 -8.30
CA ALA A 151 13.13 -14.40 -6.92
C ALA A 151 14.21 -14.90 -5.96
N TYR A 152 14.80 -16.08 -6.24
CA TYR A 152 15.84 -16.67 -5.40
C TYR A 152 17.11 -15.81 -5.42
N ALA A 153 17.59 -15.47 -6.59
CA ALA A 153 18.75 -14.60 -6.75
C ALA A 153 18.49 -13.20 -6.17
N ALA A 154 17.29 -12.64 -6.36
CA ALA A 154 16.90 -11.37 -5.76
C ALA A 154 16.87 -11.44 -4.23
N ARG A 155 16.39 -12.54 -3.64
CA ARG A 155 16.34 -12.75 -2.19
C ARG A 155 17.72 -12.83 -1.54
N GLU A 156 18.69 -13.45 -2.22
CA GLU A 156 20.08 -13.47 -1.74
C GLU A 156 20.66 -12.05 -1.63
N TRP A 157 20.40 -11.23 -2.65
CA TRP A 157 20.78 -9.83 -2.63
C TRP A 157 20.07 -9.02 -1.54
N GLU A 158 18.76 -9.18 -1.41
CA GLU A 158 17.98 -8.53 -0.36
C GLU A 158 18.53 -8.87 1.04
N ALA A 159 18.76 -10.16 1.33
CA ALA A 159 19.31 -10.62 2.61
C ALA A 159 20.69 -10.01 2.89
N LYS A 160 21.56 -9.97 1.88
CA LYS A 160 22.89 -9.35 1.99
C LYS A 160 22.79 -7.87 2.33
N LEU A 161 21.91 -7.12 1.64
CA LEU A 161 21.80 -5.67 1.83
C LEU A 161 21.09 -5.34 3.15
N CYS A 162 20.07 -6.11 3.54
CA CYS A 162 19.36 -5.95 4.80
C CYS A 162 20.21 -6.29 6.05
N SER A 163 21.32 -7.02 5.90
CA SER A 163 22.27 -7.23 7.00
C SER A 163 23.02 -5.96 7.41
N THR A 164 22.91 -4.91 6.62
CA THR A 164 23.54 -3.62 6.86
C THR A 164 22.76 -2.83 7.92
N GLN A 165 23.47 -2.26 8.91
CA GLN A 165 22.84 -1.45 9.94
C GLN A 165 22.10 -0.24 9.35
N GLY A 166 20.88 0.00 9.81
CA GLY A 166 20.04 1.12 9.35
C GLY A 166 19.23 0.84 8.08
N ILE A 167 19.34 -0.36 7.53
CA ILE A 167 18.54 -0.83 6.40
C ILE A 167 17.46 -1.80 6.90
N TYR A 168 16.23 -1.55 6.49
CA TYR A 168 15.07 -2.33 6.92
C TYR A 168 14.66 -3.33 5.83
N GLU A 169 14.28 -4.55 6.24
CA GLU A 169 13.58 -5.52 5.39
C GLU A 169 12.08 -5.24 5.38
N SER A 170 11.55 -4.73 6.50
CA SER A 170 10.13 -4.36 6.62
C SER A 170 9.96 -3.11 7.48
N LEU A 171 8.91 -2.34 7.19
CA LEU A 171 8.45 -1.22 8.03
C LEU A 171 6.98 -1.43 8.38
N LEU A 172 6.67 -1.30 9.67
CA LEU A 172 5.31 -1.43 10.17
C LEU A 172 4.40 -0.34 9.57
N PRO A 173 3.13 -0.64 9.30
CA PRO A 173 2.16 0.35 8.82
C PRO A 173 2.07 1.58 9.73
N SER A 174 2.12 1.41 11.05
CA SER A 174 2.10 2.52 12.02
C SER A 174 3.33 3.44 11.90
N VAL A 175 4.51 2.89 11.57
CA VAL A 175 5.70 3.71 11.31
C VAL A 175 5.52 4.51 10.03
N LYS A 176 5.07 3.88 8.95
CA LYS A 176 4.80 4.57 7.67
C LYS A 176 3.77 5.68 7.82
N TYR A 177 2.68 5.40 8.56
CA TYR A 177 1.65 6.38 8.88
C TYR A 177 2.21 7.59 9.61
N ARG A 178 2.95 7.36 10.69
CA ARG A 178 3.61 8.43 11.45
C ARG A 178 4.57 9.26 10.58
N LEU A 179 5.36 8.61 9.73
CA LEU A 179 6.27 9.33 8.83
C LEU A 179 5.50 10.20 7.83
N LEU A 180 4.38 9.69 7.31
CA LEU A 180 3.52 10.43 6.38
C LEU A 180 2.91 11.68 7.03
N THR A 181 2.50 11.60 8.31
CA THR A 181 1.82 12.70 9.01
C THR A 181 2.75 13.66 9.74
N THR A 182 4.03 13.29 9.95
CA THR A 182 4.97 14.12 10.73
C THR A 182 6.17 14.64 9.96
N GLN A 183 6.40 14.17 8.72
CA GLN A 183 7.58 14.54 7.96
C GLN A 183 7.22 15.00 6.55
N THR A 184 7.82 16.09 6.14
CA THR A 184 7.83 16.51 4.73
C THR A 184 8.80 15.66 3.92
N HIS A 185 8.57 15.57 2.63
CA HIS A 185 9.43 14.87 1.70
C HIS A 185 10.03 15.84 0.67
N ASP A 186 11.33 15.69 0.46
CA ASP A 186 12.06 16.34 -0.62
C ASP A 186 12.75 15.28 -1.45
N HIS A 187 12.39 15.17 -2.72
CA HIS A 187 12.95 14.15 -3.62
C HIS A 187 14.43 14.37 -3.89
N ALA A 188 14.93 15.61 -3.92
CA ALA A 188 16.35 15.89 -4.14
C ALA A 188 17.19 15.44 -2.94
N GLU A 189 16.74 15.72 -1.72
CA GLU A 189 17.37 15.21 -0.49
C GLU A 189 17.34 13.69 -0.43
N ALA A 190 16.17 13.09 -0.69
CA ALA A 190 16.00 11.64 -0.73
C ALA A 190 16.94 10.97 -1.75
N SER A 191 17.06 11.58 -2.93
CA SER A 191 17.96 11.11 -3.99
C SER A 191 19.43 11.16 -3.57
N ALA A 192 19.86 12.25 -2.92
CA ALA A 192 21.23 12.38 -2.41
C ALA A 192 21.53 11.31 -1.35
N ILE A 193 20.62 11.08 -0.41
CA ILE A 193 20.76 10.06 0.64
C ILE A 193 20.82 8.66 0.03
N MET A 194 19.92 8.33 -0.89
CA MET A 194 19.90 7.02 -1.55
C MET A 194 21.17 6.77 -2.35
N ARG A 195 21.62 7.75 -3.16
CA ARG A 195 22.88 7.64 -3.93
C ARG A 195 24.09 7.43 -3.01
N LYS A 196 24.16 8.17 -1.91
CA LYS A 196 25.20 8.00 -0.90
C LYS A 196 25.16 6.62 -0.28
N THR A 197 23.99 6.15 0.17
CA THR A 197 23.83 4.82 0.78
C THR A 197 24.25 3.71 -0.20
N VAL A 198 23.82 3.80 -1.46
CA VAL A 198 24.14 2.79 -2.47
C VAL A 198 25.64 2.73 -2.75
N ARG A 199 26.30 3.89 -2.88
CA ARG A 199 27.75 3.95 -3.15
C ARG A 199 28.56 3.57 -1.92
N ASP A 200 28.34 4.27 -0.80
CA ASP A 200 29.25 4.22 0.34
C ASP A 200 28.98 2.99 1.24
N THR A 201 27.72 2.54 1.29
CA THR A 201 27.31 1.46 2.18
C THR A 201 27.17 0.12 1.46
N PHE A 202 26.57 0.12 0.27
CA PHE A 202 26.40 -1.12 -0.49
C PHE A 202 27.55 -1.42 -1.45
N GLY A 203 28.42 -0.45 -1.76
CA GLY A 203 29.48 -0.59 -2.74
C GLY A 203 28.96 -0.83 -4.16
N LEU A 204 27.78 -0.29 -4.49
CA LEU A 204 27.14 -0.42 -5.80
C LEU A 204 27.11 0.94 -6.52
N GLU A 205 27.01 0.89 -7.85
CA GLU A 205 26.75 2.09 -8.63
C GLU A 205 25.26 2.48 -8.51
N PRO A 206 24.97 3.74 -8.09
CA PRO A 206 23.59 4.20 -7.99
C PRO A 206 22.93 4.34 -9.35
N THR A 207 21.70 3.84 -9.48
CA THR A 207 20.83 4.15 -10.61
C THR A 207 20.08 5.46 -10.38
N ASP A 208 19.24 5.88 -11.33
CA ASP A 208 18.43 7.08 -11.17
C ASP A 208 17.31 6.87 -10.16
N PRO A 209 17.22 7.73 -9.12
CA PRO A 209 16.12 7.71 -8.19
C PRO A 209 14.79 8.04 -8.87
N ILE A 210 13.74 7.39 -8.41
CA ILE A 210 12.38 7.54 -8.91
C ILE A 210 11.60 8.36 -7.90
N ASP A 211 11.03 9.49 -8.32
CA ASP A 211 10.03 10.22 -7.56
C ASP A 211 8.69 9.50 -7.67
N LEU A 212 8.13 9.08 -6.53
CA LEU A 212 6.87 8.37 -6.46
C LEU A 212 5.69 9.27 -6.07
N ASP A 213 5.94 10.43 -5.50
CA ASP A 213 4.90 11.35 -5.04
C ASP A 213 3.93 11.75 -6.14
N ARG A 214 4.43 11.96 -7.35
CA ARG A 214 3.64 12.30 -8.54
C ARG A 214 2.57 11.27 -8.93
N TYR A 215 2.63 10.05 -8.38
CA TYR A 215 1.63 9.01 -8.61
C TYR A 215 0.59 8.93 -7.49
N TYR A 216 0.87 9.53 -6.34
CA TYR A 216 0.01 9.47 -5.17
C TYR A 216 -1.09 10.51 -5.17
N SER A 217 -0.85 11.65 -5.81
CA SER A 217 -1.82 12.74 -5.97
C SER A 217 -1.50 13.52 -7.24
N ARG A 218 -2.55 13.90 -7.98
CA ARG A 218 -2.43 14.80 -9.14
C ARG A 218 -2.15 16.25 -8.72
N ASP A 219 -2.51 16.60 -7.50
CA ASP A 219 -2.24 17.90 -6.90
C ASP A 219 -0.94 17.79 -6.06
N GLU A 220 0.17 18.22 -6.64
CA GLU A 220 1.48 18.17 -6.00
C GLU A 220 1.52 18.92 -4.66
N SER A 221 0.66 19.92 -4.46
CA SER A 221 0.58 20.69 -3.21
C SER A 221 0.09 19.86 -2.03
N VAL A 222 -0.65 18.79 -2.28
CA VAL A 222 -1.18 17.88 -1.24
C VAL A 222 -0.04 17.24 -0.44
N LEU A 223 0.97 16.71 -1.15
CA LEU A 223 2.09 16.00 -0.52
C LEU A 223 3.22 16.93 -0.07
N ALA A 224 3.24 18.16 -0.57
CA ALA A 224 4.13 19.22 -0.10
C ALA A 224 3.60 19.91 1.16
N GLY A 225 2.29 19.80 1.42
CA GLY A 225 1.61 20.36 2.58
C GLY A 225 1.63 19.46 3.81
N SER A 226 0.97 19.97 4.87
CA SER A 226 0.78 19.17 6.09
C SER A 226 -0.33 18.15 5.91
N ILE A 227 -0.04 16.91 6.28
CA ILE A 227 -1.01 15.82 6.33
C ILE A 227 -1.33 15.55 7.80
N ASN A 228 -2.59 15.66 8.17
CA ASN A 228 -3.05 15.56 9.56
C ASN A 228 -3.54 14.13 9.87
N GLU A 229 -3.53 13.80 11.15
CA GLU A 229 -4.24 12.63 11.66
C GLU A 229 -5.71 13.01 11.91
N PRO A 230 -6.68 12.19 11.49
CA PRO A 230 -8.08 12.43 11.86
C PRO A 230 -8.27 12.20 13.37
N ASP A 231 -9.10 13.03 14.00
CA ASP A 231 -9.46 12.93 15.41
C ASP A 231 -10.30 11.69 15.73
N ASN A 232 -11.05 11.24 14.75
CA ASN A 232 -11.69 9.95 14.81
C ASN A 232 -10.69 8.94 14.23
N PRO A 233 -10.24 7.95 15.00
CA PRO A 233 -9.51 6.86 14.38
C PRO A 233 -10.39 6.36 13.24
N SER A 234 -9.89 6.46 12.01
CA SER A 234 -10.55 6.00 10.77
C SER A 234 -10.86 4.49 10.81
N SER A 235 -11.11 3.97 11.99
CA SER A 235 -11.39 2.56 12.27
C SER A 235 -12.78 2.15 11.83
N THR A 236 -13.71 3.09 11.73
CA THR A 236 -15.11 2.80 11.37
C THR A 236 -15.65 3.64 10.23
N MET A 237 -15.10 4.82 9.99
CA MET A 237 -15.58 5.74 8.94
C MET A 237 -14.44 6.56 8.35
N VAL A 238 -14.44 6.71 7.03
CA VAL A 238 -13.59 7.63 6.29
C VAL A 238 -14.48 8.50 5.42
N ALA A 239 -14.32 9.82 5.48
CA ALA A 239 -15.17 10.76 4.76
C ALA A 239 -14.35 11.94 4.19
N GLY A 240 -14.84 12.55 3.10
CA GLY A 240 -14.26 13.74 2.48
C GLY A 240 -14.02 13.61 0.99
N GLU A 241 -13.33 14.58 0.40
CA GLU A 241 -12.79 14.50 -0.95
C GLU A 241 -11.48 13.74 -0.92
N CYS A 242 -11.36 12.67 -1.68
CA CYS A 242 -10.10 11.94 -1.83
C CYS A 242 -9.17 12.69 -2.78
N VAL A 243 -8.09 13.24 -2.26
CA VAL A 243 -7.11 14.02 -3.03
C VAL A 243 -5.84 13.23 -3.35
N GLY A 244 -5.82 11.95 -3.03
CA GLY A 244 -4.71 11.05 -3.31
C GLY A 244 -4.68 9.84 -2.39
N MET A 245 -3.65 9.00 -2.54
CA MET A 245 -3.41 7.86 -1.65
C MET A 245 -1.93 7.50 -1.64
N VAL A 246 -1.34 7.35 -0.46
CA VAL A 246 0.04 6.91 -0.27
C VAL A 246 0.04 5.49 0.28
N GLY A 247 0.39 4.51 -0.55
CA GLY A 247 0.29 3.10 -0.20
C GLY A 247 -1.15 2.69 0.09
N THR A 248 -1.51 2.54 1.35
CA THR A 248 -2.86 2.18 1.81
C THR A 248 -3.58 3.30 2.57
N PHE A 249 -2.96 4.48 2.64
CA PHE A 249 -3.50 5.64 3.34
C PHE A 249 -4.15 6.60 2.33
N ALA A 250 -5.47 6.69 2.34
CA ALA A 250 -6.20 7.67 1.56
C ALA A 250 -5.97 9.07 2.16
N LEU A 251 -5.76 10.05 1.28
CA LEU A 251 -5.64 11.45 1.64
C LEU A 251 -6.98 12.13 1.43
N MET A 252 -7.65 12.43 2.52
CA MET A 252 -9.02 12.98 2.53
C MET A 252 -8.98 14.48 2.83
N ARG A 253 -9.51 15.30 1.94
CA ARG A 253 -9.62 16.75 2.13
C ARG A 253 -10.95 17.09 2.79
N GLN A 254 -10.91 17.83 3.89
CA GLN A 254 -12.05 18.44 4.52
C GLN A 254 -11.66 19.82 5.06
N GLN A 255 -12.52 20.83 4.90
CA GLN A 255 -12.34 22.18 5.43
C GLN A 255 -10.95 22.77 5.12
N GLY A 256 -10.45 22.52 3.90
CA GLY A 256 -9.14 23.01 3.44
C GLY A 256 -7.92 22.28 4.03
N ARG A 257 -8.11 21.24 4.82
CA ARG A 257 -7.06 20.40 5.41
C ARG A 257 -7.06 18.99 4.81
N VAL A 258 -5.89 18.38 4.78
CA VAL A 258 -5.71 17.01 4.31
C VAL A 258 -5.45 16.08 5.50
N TYR A 259 -6.16 14.96 5.56
CA TYR A 259 -6.07 13.94 6.60
C TYR A 259 -5.69 12.61 5.98
N ALA A 260 -4.79 11.86 6.62
CA ALA A 260 -4.46 10.49 6.22
C ALA A 260 -5.37 9.49 6.92
N ALA A 261 -6.08 8.68 6.16
CA ALA A 261 -6.98 7.65 6.67
C ALA A 261 -6.59 6.26 6.15
N SER A 262 -6.45 5.27 7.05
CA SER A 262 -6.14 3.89 6.67
C SER A 262 -7.36 3.21 6.05
N LEU A 263 -7.31 2.91 4.76
CA LEU A 263 -8.32 2.08 4.10
C LEU A 263 -8.01 0.58 4.15
N LYS A 264 -6.79 0.20 4.52
CA LYS A 264 -6.40 -1.21 4.61
C LYS A 264 -7.26 -1.99 5.60
N ASP A 265 -7.65 -1.34 6.69
CA ASP A 265 -8.44 -1.96 7.77
C ASP A 265 -9.92 -2.16 7.38
N TYR A 266 -10.30 -1.70 6.20
CA TYR A 266 -11.63 -1.89 5.60
C TYR A 266 -11.68 -3.08 4.64
N VAL A 267 -10.52 -3.56 4.19
CA VAL A 267 -10.44 -4.71 3.27
C VAL A 267 -11.02 -5.95 3.93
N SER A 268 -11.87 -6.66 3.19
CA SER A 268 -12.62 -7.82 3.68
C SER A 268 -13.89 -7.49 4.48
N HIS A 269 -14.11 -6.23 4.87
CA HIS A 269 -15.31 -5.82 5.60
C HIS A 269 -16.45 -5.41 4.68
N LEU A 270 -17.69 -5.65 5.14
CA LEU A 270 -18.84 -4.97 4.57
C LEU A 270 -18.70 -3.47 4.78
N VAL A 271 -19.10 -2.71 3.78
CA VAL A 271 -19.03 -1.25 3.81
C VAL A 271 -20.29 -0.62 3.23
N ASP A 272 -20.73 0.49 3.81
CA ASP A 272 -21.61 1.42 3.15
C ASP A 272 -20.76 2.46 2.43
N TYR A 273 -20.82 2.45 1.11
CA TYR A 273 -20.15 3.44 0.27
C TYR A 273 -21.16 4.51 -0.16
N ARG A 274 -20.94 5.75 0.28
CA ARG A 274 -21.80 6.90 0.04
C ARG A 274 -21.07 7.89 -0.85
N PHE A 275 -21.31 7.80 -2.13
CA PHE A 275 -20.75 8.70 -3.13
C PHE A 275 -21.40 10.09 -3.04
N GLY A 276 -20.58 11.15 -3.10
CA GLY A 276 -21.04 12.55 -3.03
C GLY A 276 -21.43 13.04 -1.62
N GLU A 277 -21.31 12.20 -0.59
CA GLU A 277 -21.74 12.53 0.76
C GLU A 277 -20.56 12.56 1.75
N VAL A 278 -20.56 13.55 2.65
CA VAL A 278 -19.64 13.63 3.79
C VAL A 278 -20.49 13.50 5.06
N LEU A 279 -20.47 12.31 5.66
CA LEU A 279 -21.29 11.99 6.84
C LEU A 279 -20.56 12.26 8.16
N TYR A 280 -19.29 12.60 8.12
CA TYR A 280 -18.47 12.89 9.30
C TYR A 280 -17.47 14.00 8.98
N GLU A 281 -17.36 14.96 9.86
CA GLU A 281 -16.36 16.02 9.76
C GLU A 281 -15.25 15.79 10.79
N TYR A 282 -14.01 15.79 10.33
CA TYR A 282 -12.85 15.70 11.21
C TYR A 282 -12.67 17.02 11.97
N SER A 283 -12.39 16.92 13.28
CA SER A 283 -12.05 18.09 14.07
C SER A 283 -10.72 18.67 13.63
N ALA A 284 -10.63 19.99 13.63
CA ALA A 284 -9.36 20.64 13.38
C ALA A 284 -8.36 20.26 14.49
N PRO A 285 -7.11 19.88 14.16
CA PRO A 285 -6.08 19.71 15.18
C PRO A 285 -5.96 21.02 15.97
N PRO A 286 -5.70 20.94 17.30
CA PRO A 286 -5.52 22.14 18.11
C PRO A 286 -4.42 23.01 17.48
N GLU A 287 -4.72 24.29 17.28
CA GLU A 287 -3.69 25.23 16.85
C GLU A 287 -2.56 25.17 17.88
N GLN A 288 -1.36 24.84 17.43
CA GLN A 288 -0.18 25.01 18.27
C GLN A 288 -0.06 26.54 18.54
N GLY A 289 -0.61 26.96 19.68
CA GLY A 289 -0.44 28.33 20.14
C GLY A 289 1.05 28.63 20.20
N SER A 290 1.50 29.61 19.44
CA SER A 290 2.86 30.09 19.52
C SER A 290 3.04 30.57 20.95
N LEU A 291 3.79 29.82 21.74
CA LEU A 291 4.33 30.28 23.01
C LEU A 291 5.42 31.29 22.68
N PHE A 292 5.01 32.56 22.59
CA PHE A 292 5.90 33.71 22.73
C PHE A 292 5.67 34.37 24.09
#